data_871e5a238386918ce3b8596c5d61b7bf
#
_entry.id   871e5a238386918ce3b8596c5d61b7bf
#
_cell.length_a   1.000
_cell.length_b   1.000
_cell.length_c   1.000
_cell.angle_alpha   90.00
_cell.angle_beta   90.00
_cell.angle_gamma   90.00
#
_symmetry.space_group_name_H-M   'P 1'
#
loop_
_entity.id
_entity.type
_entity.pdbx_description
1 polymer ?
#
loop_
_entity_poly.entity_id
_entity_poly.type
_entity_poly.pdbx_seq_one_letter_code
_entity_poly.pdbx_strand_id
1 'polypeptide(L)'
;MQDPALQPLHLDSALSQAKLNRYARLTTEELLRSLIPGQIGSLKTRPDGTVIDGHHRVAVLRERGVAVDELPRGVLTKSDTS
;
A
#
# COMPACT_ATOMS: atom_id res chain seq x y z
N MET A 1 -15.17 1.98 -13.52
CA MET A 1 -13.90 2.72 -13.66
C MET A 1 -12.85 2.10 -12.76
N GLN A 2 -11.63 2.05 -13.23
CA GLN A 2 -10.53 1.52 -12.43
C GLN A 2 -10.03 2.60 -11.48
N ASP A 3 -9.55 2.16 -10.31
CA ASP A 3 -8.88 3.06 -9.39
C ASP A 3 -7.57 3.55 -10.02
N PRO A 4 -7.11 4.75 -9.67
CA PRO A 4 -5.81 5.22 -10.13
C PRO A 4 -4.69 4.27 -9.68
N ALA A 5 -3.62 4.23 -10.46
CA ALA A 5 -2.44 3.46 -10.08
C ALA A 5 -1.88 3.96 -8.74
N LEU A 6 -1.33 3.04 -7.95
CA LEU A 6 -0.74 3.39 -6.67
C LEU A 6 0.53 4.20 -6.89
N GLN A 7 0.65 5.31 -6.18
CA GLN A 7 1.82 6.17 -6.26
C GLN A 7 2.41 6.33 -4.86
N PRO A 8 3.74 6.30 -4.71
CA PRO A 8 4.35 6.48 -3.40
C PRO A 8 4.20 7.92 -2.93
N LEU A 9 3.91 8.10 -1.64
CA LEU A 9 3.92 9.41 -1.02
C LEU A 9 5.36 9.90 -0.87
N HIS A 10 6.29 8.95 -0.66
CA HIS A 10 7.71 9.22 -0.52
C HIS A 10 8.47 8.48 -1.60
N LEU A 11 9.68 8.95 -1.92
CA LEU A 11 10.57 8.25 -2.84
C LEU A 11 10.94 6.89 -2.25
N ASP A 12 11.22 5.91 -3.12
CA ASP A 12 11.63 4.58 -2.68
C ASP A 12 12.83 4.63 -1.75
N SER A 13 13.75 5.58 -1.99
CA SER A 13 14.93 5.74 -1.16
C SER A 13 14.60 6.17 0.27
N ALA A 14 13.39 6.70 0.51
CA ALA A 14 12.95 7.09 1.85
C ALA A 14 12.37 5.92 2.64
N LEU A 15 12.19 4.76 2.01
CA LEU A 15 11.66 3.59 2.70
C LEU A 15 12.76 2.97 3.56
N SER A 16 12.37 2.50 4.75
CA SER A 16 13.30 1.86 5.66
C SER A 16 13.70 0.48 5.16
N GLN A 17 14.99 0.24 4.98
CA GLN A 17 15.48 -1.06 4.56
C GLN A 17 15.16 -2.15 5.59
N ALA A 18 15.22 -1.81 6.88
CA ALA A 18 14.88 -2.75 7.94
C ALA A 18 13.43 -3.21 7.84
N LYS A 19 12.51 -2.28 7.56
CA LYS A 19 11.10 -2.60 7.39
C LYS A 19 10.87 -3.40 6.11
N LEU A 20 11.55 -3.03 5.03
CA LEU A 20 11.45 -3.78 3.77
C LEU A 20 11.90 -5.23 3.99
N ASN A 21 13.01 -5.43 4.70
CA ASN A 21 13.51 -6.77 4.99
C ASN A 21 12.53 -7.55 5.85
N ARG A 22 11.89 -6.89 6.81
CA ARG A 22 10.89 -7.53 7.66
C ARG A 22 9.71 -8.04 6.84
N TYR A 23 9.16 -7.18 5.99
CA TYR A 23 8.02 -7.56 5.16
C TYR A 23 8.39 -8.55 4.07
N ALA A 24 9.64 -8.53 3.61
CA ALA A 24 10.11 -9.47 2.60
C ALA A 24 10.13 -10.92 3.12
N ARG A 25 10.09 -11.11 4.44
CA ARG A 25 10.04 -12.44 5.05
C ARG A 25 8.64 -13.02 5.10
N LEU A 26 7.63 -12.17 4.91
CA LEU A 26 6.24 -12.62 4.92
C LEU A 26 5.88 -13.21 3.56
N THR A 27 4.90 -14.12 3.57
CA THR A 27 4.40 -14.64 2.31
C THR A 27 3.57 -13.58 1.59
N THR A 28 3.43 -13.72 0.28
CA THR A 28 2.60 -12.82 -0.51
C THR A 28 1.18 -12.79 0.05
N GLU A 29 0.64 -13.96 0.41
CA GLU A 29 -0.71 -14.05 0.97
C GLU A 29 -0.84 -13.29 2.28
N GLU A 30 0.14 -13.38 3.15
CA GLU A 30 0.14 -12.64 4.43
C GLU A 30 0.13 -11.13 4.19
N LEU A 31 0.95 -10.68 3.25
CA LEU A 31 1.02 -9.27 2.89
C LEU A 31 -0.30 -8.78 2.32
N LEU A 32 -0.87 -9.53 1.38
CA LEU A 32 -2.14 -9.17 0.76
C LEU A 32 -3.26 -9.10 1.80
N ARG A 33 -3.30 -10.07 2.69
CA ARG A 33 -4.33 -10.14 3.72
C ARG A 33 -4.26 -8.95 4.68
N SER A 34 -3.04 -8.51 5.01
CA SER A 34 -2.84 -7.39 5.93
C SER A 34 -3.24 -6.04 5.32
N LEU A 35 -3.35 -5.96 4.00
CA LEU A 35 -3.68 -4.73 3.29
C LEU A 35 -5.18 -4.56 3.03
N ILE A 36 -5.98 -5.59 3.29
CA ILE A 36 -7.43 -5.54 3.05
C ILE A 36 -8.07 -4.44 3.90
N PRO A 37 -8.91 -3.56 3.30
CA PRO A 37 -9.57 -2.49 4.05
C PRO A 37 -10.42 -3.02 5.20
N GLY A 38 -10.61 -2.18 6.21
CA GLY A 38 -11.43 -2.51 7.37
C GLY A 38 -10.64 -2.97 8.58
N GLN A 39 -9.32 -2.96 8.50
CA GLN A 39 -8.46 -3.35 9.63
C GLN A 39 -7.36 -2.31 9.81
N ILE A 40 -6.75 -2.32 10.99
CA ILE A 40 -5.63 -1.42 11.31
C ILE A 40 -4.46 -1.77 10.38
N GLY A 41 -3.84 -0.75 9.81
CA GLY A 41 -2.69 -0.94 8.93
C GLY A 41 -3.04 -1.34 7.51
N SER A 42 -4.33 -1.32 7.15
CA SER A 42 -4.75 -1.63 5.78
C SER A 42 -4.23 -0.59 4.79
N LEU A 43 -4.29 -0.95 3.50
CA LEU A 43 -3.87 -0.04 2.44
C LEU A 43 -4.80 1.17 2.37
N LYS A 44 -4.23 2.35 2.49
CA LYS A 44 -4.98 3.62 2.41
C LYS A 44 -4.31 4.54 1.41
N THR A 45 -5.11 5.19 0.59
CA THR A 45 -4.62 6.09 -0.44
C THR A 45 -5.44 7.37 -0.47
N ARG A 46 -4.89 8.37 -1.16
CA ARG A 46 -5.66 9.54 -1.59
C ARG A 46 -6.46 9.18 -2.85
N PRO A 47 -7.42 10.02 -3.25
CA PRO A 47 -8.21 9.74 -4.47
C PRO A 47 -7.36 9.57 -5.72
N ASP A 48 -6.18 10.18 -5.79
CA ASP A 48 -5.29 10.07 -6.93
C ASP A 48 -4.40 8.80 -6.89
N GLY A 49 -4.57 7.95 -5.88
CA GLY A 49 -3.80 6.73 -5.74
C GLY A 49 -2.54 6.85 -4.90
N THR A 50 -2.25 8.05 -4.36
CA THR A 50 -1.07 8.24 -3.52
C THR A 50 -1.22 7.43 -2.23
N VAL A 51 -0.28 6.53 -1.97
CA VAL A 51 -0.32 5.64 -0.81
C VAL A 51 -0.03 6.42 0.47
N ILE A 52 -0.94 6.34 1.43
CA ILE A 52 -0.79 6.96 2.74
C ILE A 52 -0.29 5.95 3.76
N ASP A 53 -0.79 4.71 3.70
CA ASP A 53 -0.39 3.65 4.60
C ASP A 53 -0.18 2.37 3.80
N GLY A 54 0.84 1.61 4.14
CA GLY A 54 1.16 0.36 3.45
C GLY A 54 2.30 0.45 2.46
N HIS A 55 3.08 1.53 2.48
CA HIS A 55 4.18 1.77 1.53
C HIS A 55 5.13 0.58 1.39
N HIS A 56 5.65 0.09 2.51
CA HIS A 56 6.67 -0.96 2.49
C HIS A 56 6.10 -2.27 1.95
N ARG A 57 4.89 -2.61 2.34
CA ARG A 57 4.24 -3.84 1.88
C ARG A 57 3.93 -3.78 0.40
N VAL A 58 3.46 -2.62 -0.08
CA VAL A 58 3.21 -2.42 -1.51
C VAL A 58 4.51 -2.54 -2.30
N ALA A 59 5.60 -1.95 -1.78
CA ALA A 59 6.90 -2.03 -2.45
C ALA A 59 7.37 -3.48 -2.59
N VAL A 60 7.24 -4.27 -1.52
CA VAL A 60 7.64 -5.68 -1.54
C VAL A 60 6.79 -6.47 -2.54
N LEU A 61 5.48 -6.25 -2.53
CA LEU A 61 4.58 -6.96 -3.45
C LEU A 61 4.84 -6.58 -4.89
N ARG A 62 5.09 -5.30 -5.15
CA ARG A 62 5.40 -4.85 -6.52
C ARG A 62 6.66 -5.51 -7.04
N GLU A 63 7.68 -5.62 -6.19
CA GLU A 63 8.93 -6.29 -6.55
C GLU A 63 8.72 -7.76 -6.87
N ARG A 64 7.72 -8.39 -6.26
CA ARG A 64 7.37 -9.78 -6.52
C ARG A 64 6.52 -9.97 -7.77
N GLY A 65 6.18 -8.88 -8.47
CA GLY A 65 5.38 -8.94 -9.68
C GLY A 65 3.86 -8.97 -9.42
N VAL A 66 3.43 -8.63 -8.22
CA VAL A 66 2.01 -8.58 -7.89
C VAL A 66 1.40 -7.31 -8.48
N ALA A 67 0.19 -7.41 -9.03
CA ALA A 67 -0.53 -6.28 -9.60
C ALA A 67 -1.11 -5.42 -8.48
N VAL A 68 -0.24 -4.66 -7.79
CA VAL A 68 -0.63 -3.87 -6.60
C VAL A 68 -1.66 -2.80 -6.91
N ASP A 69 -1.70 -2.30 -8.15
CA ASP A 69 -2.66 -1.27 -8.54
C ASP A 69 -4.10 -1.75 -8.54
N GLU A 70 -4.30 -3.07 -8.51
CA GLU A 70 -5.63 -3.68 -8.49
C GLU A 70 -6.08 -4.06 -7.09
N LEU A 71 -5.24 -3.83 -6.06
CA LEU A 71 -5.58 -4.19 -4.69
C LEU A 71 -6.70 -3.29 -4.16
N PRO A 72 -7.62 -3.86 -3.35
CA PRO A 72 -8.61 -3.04 -2.67
C PRO A 72 -7.91 -2.07 -1.72
N ARG A 73 -8.46 -0.87 -1.62
CA ARG A 73 -7.85 0.20 -0.83
C ARG A 73 -8.92 1.05 -0.15
N GLY A 74 -8.56 1.63 0.99
CA GLY A 74 -9.37 2.65 1.61
C GLY A 74 -8.95 4.01 1.07
N VAL A 75 -9.88 4.74 0.46
CA VAL A 75 -9.59 6.06 -0.10
C VAL A 75 -9.94 7.13 0.93
N LEU A 76 -8.96 7.97 1.25
CA LEU A 76 -9.15 9.07 2.18
C LEU A 76 -9.38 10.34 1.38
N THR A 77 -10.46 11.05 1.69
CA THR A 77 -10.78 12.30 1.02
C THR A 77 -10.82 13.44 2.04
N LYS A 78 -10.70 14.67 1.54
CA LYS A 78 -10.74 15.82 2.43
C LYS A 78 -12.07 15.95 3.15
N SER A 79 -13.15 15.55 2.51
CA SER A 79 -14.48 15.65 3.10
C SER A 79 -14.62 14.76 4.33
N ASP A 80 -13.80 13.73 4.45
CA ASP A 80 -13.83 12.82 5.58
C ASP A 80 -13.24 13.43 6.84
N THR A 81 -12.49 14.53 6.70
CA THR A 81 -11.79 15.17 7.82
C THR A 81 -12.48 16.44 8.30
N SER A 82 -13.48 16.87 7.61
CA SER A 82 -14.18 18.13 7.95
C SER A 82 -15.22 17.95 9.02
#